data_e9f8c300ce576cedfaacf78448da3906
#
_entry.id   e9f8c300ce576cedfaacf78448da3906
#
_cell.length_a   1.000
_cell.length_b   1.000
_cell.length_c   1.000
_cell.angle_alpha   90.00
_cell.angle_beta   90.00
_cell.angle_gamma   90.00
#
_symmetry.space_group_name_H-M   'P 1'
#
loop_
_entity.id
_entity.type
_entity.pdbx_description
1 polymer ?
#
loop_
_entity_poly.entity_id
_entity_poly.type
_entity_poly.pdbx_seq_one_letter_code
_entity_poly.pdbx_strand_id
1 'polypeptide(L)'
;MDYQKDLISEFDREAANTRKIFEAIPEGVDWSYKPHQKSMPLGRLAGHVADMTGDWAMITLTQDKLEFAADHKWVQYVPESRAALLEKFDRELPVTRSQLEATTPARWDGQWQFIFGGQKFVDSPRHQVFRQMVMSHMIHHRAQLGVYLRLLGTRIPGCYGPSADEM
;
A
#
# COMPACT_ATOMS: atom_id res chain seq x y z
N MET A 1 4.28 11.79 -23.80
CA MET A 1 4.02 10.68 -22.85
C MET A 1 3.02 11.19 -21.84
N ASP A 2 1.92 10.52 -21.65
CA ASP A 2 0.90 10.93 -20.66
C ASP A 2 1.20 10.21 -19.34
N TYR A 3 1.99 10.87 -18.50
CA TYR A 3 2.45 10.34 -17.22
C TYR A 3 1.31 9.90 -16.31
N GLN A 4 0.19 10.65 -16.31
CA GLN A 4 -0.96 10.33 -15.48
C GLN A 4 -1.63 9.02 -15.93
N LYS A 5 -1.79 8.84 -17.24
CA LYS A 5 -2.36 7.63 -17.81
C LYS A 5 -1.50 6.39 -17.51
N ASP A 6 -0.18 6.54 -17.64
CA ASP A 6 0.75 5.46 -17.33
C ASP A 6 0.71 5.10 -15.85
N LEU A 7 0.64 6.10 -14.97
CA LEU A 7 0.55 5.91 -13.51
C LEU A 7 -0.76 5.23 -13.09
N ILE A 8 -1.89 5.61 -13.69
CA ILE A 8 -3.18 4.98 -13.43
C ILE A 8 -3.15 3.51 -13.88
N SER A 9 -2.64 3.24 -15.07
CA SER A 9 -2.51 1.86 -15.58
C SER A 9 -1.62 1.00 -14.68
N GLU A 10 -0.53 1.56 -14.16
CA GLU A 10 0.34 0.88 -13.21
C GLU A 10 -0.37 0.65 -11.88
N PHE A 11 -1.06 1.66 -11.34
CA PHE A 11 -1.82 1.54 -10.10
C PHE A 11 -2.88 0.43 -10.19
N ASP A 12 -3.65 0.38 -11.27
CA ASP A 12 -4.66 -0.66 -11.51
C ASP A 12 -4.05 -2.07 -11.53
N ARG A 13 -2.91 -2.24 -12.19
CA ARG A 13 -2.17 -3.52 -12.23
C ARG A 13 -1.65 -3.91 -10.85
N GLU A 14 -1.04 -2.98 -10.13
CA GLU A 14 -0.48 -3.25 -8.82
C GLU A 14 -1.57 -3.52 -7.77
N ALA A 15 -2.69 -2.83 -7.85
CA ALA A 15 -3.86 -3.09 -7.01
C ALA A 15 -4.43 -4.50 -7.26
N ALA A 16 -4.57 -4.92 -8.53
CA ALA A 16 -5.02 -6.26 -8.88
C ALA A 16 -4.06 -7.35 -8.34
N ASN A 17 -2.75 -7.13 -8.44
CA ASN A 17 -1.76 -8.05 -7.87
C ASN A 17 -1.82 -8.07 -6.34
N THR A 18 -2.06 -6.93 -5.70
CA THR A 18 -2.22 -6.85 -4.23
C THR A 18 -3.44 -7.62 -3.77
N ARG A 19 -4.56 -7.48 -4.50
CA ARG A 19 -5.79 -8.21 -4.20
C ARG A 19 -5.60 -9.73 -4.24
N LYS A 20 -4.87 -10.24 -5.25
CA LYS A 20 -4.52 -11.68 -5.32
C LYS A 20 -3.74 -12.16 -4.09
N ILE A 21 -2.79 -11.37 -3.61
CA ILE A 21 -2.03 -11.72 -2.40
C ILE A 21 -2.93 -11.69 -1.16
N PHE A 22 -3.86 -10.74 -1.04
CA PHE A 22 -4.83 -10.72 0.06
C PHE A 22 -5.77 -11.93 0.02
N GLU A 23 -6.24 -12.33 -1.16
CA GLU A 23 -7.06 -13.54 -1.35
C GLU A 23 -6.32 -14.83 -0.97
N ALA A 24 -5.01 -14.85 -1.11
CA ALA A 24 -4.17 -15.99 -0.73
C ALA A 24 -3.96 -16.11 0.80
N ILE A 25 -4.31 -15.11 1.60
CA ILE A 25 -4.23 -15.21 3.07
C ILE A 25 -5.20 -16.28 3.55
N PRO A 26 -4.76 -17.32 4.30
CA PRO A 26 -5.64 -18.38 4.77
C PRO A 26 -6.73 -17.85 5.72
N GLU A 27 -7.91 -18.46 5.67
CA GLU A 27 -8.91 -18.25 6.72
C GLU A 27 -8.38 -18.74 8.07
N GLY A 28 -8.68 -17.99 9.12
CA GLY A 28 -8.25 -18.36 10.49
C GLY A 28 -6.74 -18.23 10.73
N VAL A 29 -6.00 -17.55 9.82
CA VAL A 29 -4.57 -17.30 10.02
C VAL A 29 -4.31 -16.57 11.34
N ASP A 30 -3.20 -16.88 11.99
CA ASP A 30 -2.73 -16.10 13.14
C ASP A 30 -2.19 -14.73 12.67
N TRP A 31 -2.99 -13.69 12.84
CA TRP A 31 -2.62 -12.31 12.49
C TRP A 31 -1.44 -11.77 13.30
N SER A 32 -1.09 -12.41 14.43
CA SER A 32 0.08 -12.05 15.25
C SER A 32 1.39 -12.68 14.76
N TYR A 33 1.33 -13.62 13.79
CA TYR A 33 2.50 -14.32 13.26
C TYR A 33 3.60 -13.37 12.81
N LYS A 34 4.83 -13.71 13.17
CA LYS A 34 6.06 -13.00 12.78
C LYS A 34 7.13 -14.02 12.37
N PRO A 35 7.78 -13.87 11.22
CA PRO A 35 8.92 -14.73 10.86
C PRO A 35 10.17 -14.43 11.69
N HIS A 36 10.26 -13.23 12.30
CA HIS A 36 11.35 -12.83 13.16
C HIS A 36 10.85 -11.82 14.20
N GLN A 37 11.49 -11.75 15.38
CA GLN A 37 11.06 -10.86 16.48
C GLN A 37 10.95 -9.38 16.08
N LYS A 38 11.83 -8.91 15.19
CA LYS A 38 11.86 -7.53 14.69
C LYS A 38 10.90 -7.29 13.51
N SER A 39 10.29 -8.35 12.97
CA SER A 39 9.34 -8.21 11.86
C SER A 39 7.99 -7.65 12.34
N MET A 40 7.26 -7.02 11.44
CA MET A 40 5.86 -6.65 11.69
C MET A 40 5.03 -7.93 11.88
N PRO A 41 3.99 -7.92 12.74
CA PRO A 41 2.96 -8.97 12.69
C PRO A 41 2.28 -9.02 11.32
N LEU A 42 1.85 -10.22 10.91
CA LEU A 42 1.16 -10.44 9.63
C LEU A 42 -0.01 -9.45 9.43
N GLY A 43 -0.86 -9.28 10.44
CA GLY A 43 -2.00 -8.38 10.36
C GLY A 43 -1.61 -6.93 10.16
N ARG A 44 -0.56 -6.48 10.87
CA ARG A 44 -0.04 -5.13 10.67
C ARG A 44 0.54 -4.94 9.27
N LEU A 45 1.26 -5.94 8.74
CA LEU A 45 1.84 -5.88 7.40
C LEU A 45 0.73 -5.85 6.33
N ALA A 46 -0.27 -6.72 6.44
CA ALA A 46 -1.41 -6.76 5.51
C ALA A 46 -2.23 -5.45 5.55
N GLY A 47 -2.52 -4.95 6.75
CA GLY A 47 -3.20 -3.66 6.93
C GLY A 47 -2.41 -2.50 6.34
N HIS A 48 -1.09 -2.48 6.54
CA HIS A 48 -0.21 -1.45 5.99
C HIS A 48 -0.20 -1.45 4.45
N VAL A 49 -0.21 -2.63 3.82
CA VAL A 49 -0.33 -2.75 2.35
C VAL A 49 -1.68 -2.19 1.87
N ALA A 50 -2.79 -2.44 2.58
CA ALA A 50 -4.09 -1.87 2.25
C ALA A 50 -4.11 -0.35 2.41
N ASP A 51 -3.53 0.19 3.50
CA ASP A 51 -3.45 1.62 3.75
C ASP A 51 -2.66 2.37 2.65
N MET A 52 -1.67 1.73 2.02
CA MET A 52 -0.92 2.34 0.91
C MET A 52 -1.81 2.65 -0.30
N THR A 53 -2.79 1.81 -0.60
CA THR A 53 -3.71 2.02 -1.73
C THR A 53 -4.92 2.87 -1.39
N GLY A 54 -5.24 3.02 -0.10
CA GLY A 54 -6.33 3.84 0.43
C GLY A 54 -5.82 5.14 1.04
N ASP A 55 -5.65 5.15 2.35
CA ASP A 55 -5.39 6.36 3.15
C ASP A 55 -4.14 7.13 2.70
N TRP A 56 -3.00 6.44 2.52
CA TRP A 56 -1.76 7.10 2.11
C TRP A 56 -1.83 7.67 0.70
N ALA A 57 -2.45 6.93 -0.23
CA ALA A 57 -2.69 7.41 -1.57
C ALA A 57 -3.57 8.66 -1.55
N MET A 58 -4.69 8.64 -0.82
CA MET A 58 -5.60 9.79 -0.70
C MET A 58 -4.93 11.00 -0.06
N ILE A 59 -4.16 10.82 1.03
CA ILE A 59 -3.41 11.91 1.65
C ILE A 59 -2.42 12.52 0.64
N THR A 60 -1.69 11.67 -0.10
CA THR A 60 -0.73 12.16 -1.09
C THR A 60 -1.40 12.90 -2.23
N LEU A 61 -2.60 12.50 -2.66
CA LEU A 61 -3.32 13.12 -3.78
C LEU A 61 -4.05 14.41 -3.38
N THR A 62 -4.59 14.48 -2.15
CA THR A 62 -5.51 15.55 -1.75
C THR A 62 -4.88 16.62 -0.86
N GLN A 63 -3.82 16.31 -0.13
CA GLN A 63 -3.12 17.23 0.75
C GLN A 63 -1.80 17.69 0.13
N ASP A 64 -1.24 18.79 0.59
CA ASP A 64 0.07 19.29 0.12
C ASP A 64 1.18 18.93 1.10
N LYS A 65 0.83 18.54 2.32
CA LYS A 65 1.75 18.04 3.33
C LYS A 65 1.07 17.08 4.29
N LEU A 66 1.89 16.24 4.91
CA LEU A 66 1.55 15.47 6.09
C LEU A 66 2.50 15.86 7.22
N GLU A 67 1.97 16.32 8.33
CA GLU A 67 2.77 16.81 9.44
C GLU A 67 2.31 16.22 10.76
N PHE A 68 3.27 15.69 11.53
CA PHE A 68 3.03 15.12 12.85
C PHE A 68 3.99 15.71 13.89
N ALA A 69 3.51 15.88 15.10
CA ALA A 69 4.33 16.20 16.26
C ALA A 69 5.29 15.03 16.60
N ALA A 70 6.39 15.32 17.30
CA ALA A 70 7.39 14.32 17.64
C ALA A 70 6.86 13.17 18.53
N ASP A 71 5.81 13.43 19.30
CA ASP A 71 5.13 12.48 20.19
C ASP A 71 3.93 11.77 19.54
N HIS A 72 3.72 11.95 18.22
CA HIS A 72 2.61 11.35 17.50
C HIS A 72 2.63 9.82 17.61
N LYS A 73 1.50 9.26 18.04
CA LYS A 73 1.30 7.81 18.12
C LYS A 73 0.57 7.32 16.87
N TRP A 74 1.24 6.47 16.11
CA TRP A 74 0.68 5.89 14.92
C TRP A 74 -0.45 4.90 15.27
N VAL A 75 -1.64 5.21 14.81
CA VAL A 75 -2.73 4.23 14.78
C VAL A 75 -2.62 3.46 13.47
N GLN A 76 -2.53 2.16 13.56
CA GLN A 76 -2.35 1.30 12.38
C GLN A 76 -3.57 0.41 12.23
N TYR A 77 -4.04 0.29 11.02
CA TYR A 77 -5.08 -0.68 10.71
C TYR A 77 -4.51 -2.10 10.82
N VAL A 78 -5.21 -2.94 11.57
CA VAL A 78 -4.97 -4.39 11.67
C VAL A 78 -6.29 -5.08 11.38
N PRO A 79 -6.39 -5.86 10.30
CA PRO A 79 -7.64 -6.53 9.97
C PRO A 79 -7.95 -7.64 10.97
N GLU A 80 -9.22 -7.80 11.32
CA GLU A 80 -9.72 -8.91 12.16
C GLU A 80 -9.95 -10.19 11.34
N SER A 81 -10.04 -10.08 10.01
CA SER A 81 -10.22 -11.20 9.10
C SER A 81 -9.76 -10.85 7.69
N ARG A 82 -9.55 -11.88 6.85
CA ARG A 82 -9.31 -11.70 5.42
C ARG A 82 -10.48 -10.97 4.75
N ALA A 83 -11.70 -11.28 5.13
CA ALA A 83 -12.89 -10.62 4.60
C ALA A 83 -12.89 -9.12 4.93
N ALA A 84 -12.59 -8.72 6.15
CA ALA A 84 -12.49 -7.31 6.55
C ALA A 84 -11.36 -6.56 5.80
N LEU A 85 -10.23 -7.24 5.58
CA LEU A 85 -9.13 -6.69 4.77
C LEU A 85 -9.56 -6.42 3.33
N LEU A 86 -10.20 -7.40 2.68
CA LEU A 86 -10.70 -7.28 1.31
C LEU A 86 -11.81 -6.25 1.20
N GLU A 87 -12.73 -6.19 2.16
CA GLU A 87 -13.79 -5.17 2.20
C GLU A 87 -13.23 -3.75 2.27
N LYS A 88 -12.24 -3.49 3.16
CA LYS A 88 -11.56 -2.20 3.21
C LYS A 88 -10.91 -1.86 1.88
N PHE A 89 -10.14 -2.80 1.34
CA PHE A 89 -9.42 -2.62 0.09
C PHE A 89 -10.37 -2.32 -1.09
N ASP A 90 -11.42 -3.14 -1.26
CA ASP A 90 -12.39 -3.01 -2.34
C ASP A 90 -13.25 -1.72 -2.22
N ARG A 91 -13.48 -1.22 -1.01
CA ARG A 91 -14.17 0.05 -0.76
C ARG A 91 -13.30 1.26 -1.11
N GLU A 92 -12.02 1.23 -0.77
CA GLU A 92 -11.12 2.38 -0.88
C GLU A 92 -10.50 2.52 -2.29
N LEU A 93 -10.23 1.40 -2.94
CA LEU A 93 -9.58 1.37 -4.24
C LEU A 93 -10.28 2.24 -5.32
N PRO A 94 -11.61 2.14 -5.55
CA PRO A 94 -12.28 2.96 -6.57
C PRO A 94 -12.25 4.45 -6.21
N VAL A 95 -12.26 4.82 -4.93
CA VAL A 95 -12.16 6.20 -4.47
C VAL A 95 -10.79 6.78 -4.82
N THR A 96 -9.72 6.04 -4.50
CA THR A 96 -8.34 6.42 -4.85
C THR A 96 -8.16 6.53 -6.36
N ARG A 97 -8.69 5.57 -7.12
CA ARG A 97 -8.60 5.56 -8.57
C ARG A 97 -9.30 6.78 -9.20
N SER A 98 -10.49 7.12 -8.72
CA SER A 98 -11.20 8.33 -9.15
C SER A 98 -10.41 9.61 -8.83
N GLN A 99 -9.77 9.66 -7.67
CA GLN A 99 -8.93 10.81 -7.29
C GLN A 99 -7.66 10.91 -8.17
N LEU A 100 -7.06 9.76 -8.55
CA LEU A 100 -5.95 9.74 -9.51
C LEU A 100 -6.35 10.36 -10.85
N GLU A 101 -7.54 10.03 -11.36
CA GLU A 101 -8.09 10.60 -12.61
C GLU A 101 -8.36 12.10 -12.48
N ALA A 102 -8.82 12.55 -11.32
CA ALA A 102 -9.13 13.97 -11.05
C ALA A 102 -7.89 14.82 -10.78
N THR A 103 -6.72 14.22 -10.53
CA THR A 103 -5.50 14.97 -10.19
C THR A 103 -4.93 15.65 -11.42
N THR A 104 -4.89 16.99 -11.40
CA THR A 104 -4.42 17.80 -12.53
C THR A 104 -2.90 17.74 -12.69
N PRO A 105 -2.35 18.02 -13.91
CA PRO A 105 -0.91 18.14 -14.13
C PRO A 105 -0.24 19.12 -13.18
N ALA A 106 -0.82 20.29 -12.96
CA ALA A 106 -0.29 21.30 -12.05
C ALA A 106 -0.20 20.77 -10.60
N ARG A 107 -1.17 19.94 -10.19
CA ARG A 107 -1.14 19.32 -8.86
C ARG A 107 -0.07 18.23 -8.79
N TRP A 108 0.15 17.46 -9.85
CA TRP A 108 1.21 16.47 -9.91
C TRP A 108 2.62 17.07 -9.79
N ASP A 109 2.83 18.23 -10.39
CA ASP A 109 4.11 18.97 -10.34
C ASP A 109 4.29 19.76 -9.03
N GLY A 110 3.19 19.97 -8.28
CA GLY A 110 3.21 20.66 -6.99
C GLY A 110 4.03 19.91 -5.93
N GLN A 111 4.71 20.66 -5.08
CA GLN A 111 5.50 20.10 -3.96
C GLN A 111 4.59 19.41 -2.94
N TRP A 112 5.09 18.31 -2.39
CA TRP A 112 4.48 17.59 -1.29
C TRP A 112 5.50 17.33 -0.19
N GLN A 113 5.09 17.47 1.07
CA GLN A 113 6.00 17.40 2.21
C GLN A 113 5.54 16.38 3.25
N PHE A 114 6.51 15.65 3.81
CA PHE A 114 6.32 14.89 5.04
C PHE A 114 7.20 15.47 6.14
N ILE A 115 6.57 15.92 7.24
CA ILE A 115 7.20 16.56 8.37
C ILE A 115 6.88 15.77 9.63
N PHE A 116 7.88 15.42 10.41
CA PHE A 116 7.72 14.73 11.69
C PHE A 116 8.60 15.41 12.75
N GLY A 117 7.99 15.84 13.85
CA GLY A 117 8.71 16.55 14.92
C GLY A 117 9.41 17.83 14.45
N GLY A 118 8.82 18.51 13.47
CA GLY A 118 9.42 19.70 12.85
C GLY A 118 10.54 19.43 11.84
N GLN A 119 10.98 18.16 11.69
CA GLN A 119 11.97 17.77 10.69
C GLN A 119 11.29 17.36 9.40
N LYS A 120 11.73 17.90 8.27
CA LYS A 120 11.24 17.55 6.94
C LYS A 120 11.97 16.31 6.41
N PHE A 121 11.24 15.20 6.24
CA PHE A 121 11.74 13.93 5.73
C PHE A 121 11.55 13.78 4.22
N VAL A 122 10.49 14.40 3.68
CA VAL A 122 10.18 14.42 2.24
C VAL A 122 9.85 15.85 1.85
N ASP A 123 10.40 16.29 0.73
CA ASP A 123 10.08 17.56 0.07
C ASP A 123 10.37 17.39 -1.42
N SER A 124 9.36 16.96 -2.18
CA SER A 124 9.53 16.56 -3.57
C SER A 124 8.24 16.81 -4.35
N PRO A 125 8.31 16.87 -5.69
CA PRO A 125 7.11 16.88 -6.52
C PRO A 125 6.19 15.70 -6.19
N ARG A 126 4.87 15.96 -6.14
CA ARG A 126 3.84 14.99 -5.73
C ARG A 126 3.92 13.68 -6.52
N HIS A 127 4.17 13.73 -7.83
CA HIS A 127 4.29 12.54 -8.66
C HIS A 127 5.44 11.62 -8.21
N GLN A 128 6.56 12.19 -7.75
CA GLN A 128 7.68 11.39 -7.20
C GLN A 128 7.31 10.80 -5.85
N VAL A 129 6.66 11.58 -5.00
CA VAL A 129 6.19 11.11 -3.68
C VAL A 129 5.19 9.97 -3.84
N PHE A 130 4.18 10.13 -4.71
CA PHE A 130 3.21 9.08 -4.97
C PHE A 130 3.89 7.78 -5.48
N ARG A 131 4.84 7.92 -6.41
CA ARG A 131 5.59 6.77 -6.92
C ARG A 131 6.39 6.07 -5.83
N GLN A 132 7.10 6.81 -4.97
CA GLN A 132 7.98 6.24 -3.94
C GLN A 132 7.22 5.81 -2.69
N MET A 133 6.39 6.69 -2.12
CA MET A 133 5.76 6.49 -0.82
C MET A 133 4.45 5.70 -0.90
N VAL A 134 3.84 5.58 -2.07
CA VAL A 134 2.63 4.78 -2.28
C VAL A 134 2.96 3.54 -3.09
N MET A 135 3.30 3.68 -4.37
CA MET A 135 3.44 2.55 -5.29
C MET A 135 4.60 1.62 -4.93
N SER A 136 5.82 2.13 -4.86
CA SER A 136 7.00 1.31 -4.56
C SER A 136 6.94 0.74 -3.15
N HIS A 137 6.39 1.49 -2.18
CA HIS A 137 6.21 1.09 -0.80
C HIS A 137 5.19 -0.06 -0.67
N MET A 138 4.05 0.05 -1.36
CA MET A 138 3.07 -1.01 -1.45
C MET A 138 3.66 -2.29 -2.06
N ILE A 139 4.37 -2.18 -3.19
CA ILE A 139 5.02 -3.31 -3.87
C ILE A 139 6.03 -3.98 -2.94
N HIS A 140 6.85 -3.18 -2.23
CA HIS A 140 7.82 -3.69 -1.26
C HIS A 140 7.15 -4.52 -0.16
N HIS A 141 6.14 -3.97 0.51
CA HIS A 141 5.46 -4.66 1.60
C HIS A 141 4.58 -5.83 1.12
N ARG A 142 3.97 -5.73 -0.06
CA ARG A 142 3.29 -6.86 -0.70
C ARG A 142 4.24 -8.03 -0.94
N ALA A 143 5.46 -7.77 -1.42
CA ALA A 143 6.46 -8.83 -1.61
C ALA A 143 6.85 -9.49 -0.27
N GLN A 144 7.02 -8.69 0.79
CA GLN A 144 7.23 -9.23 2.14
C GLN A 144 6.05 -10.10 2.59
N LEU A 145 4.81 -9.64 2.37
CA LEU A 145 3.60 -10.41 2.71
C LEU A 145 3.58 -11.76 1.99
N GLY A 146 3.95 -11.80 0.71
CA GLY A 146 4.11 -13.05 -0.04
C GLY A 146 5.10 -14.02 0.61
N VAL A 147 6.23 -13.51 1.13
CA VAL A 147 7.21 -14.34 1.88
C VAL A 147 6.61 -14.88 3.18
N TYR A 148 5.86 -14.06 3.93
CA TYR A 148 5.16 -14.52 5.15
C TYR A 148 4.19 -15.66 4.84
N LEU A 149 3.38 -15.50 3.80
CA LEU A 149 2.43 -16.52 3.37
C LEU A 149 3.14 -17.81 2.93
N ARG A 150 4.27 -17.70 2.22
CA ARG A 150 5.09 -18.85 1.85
C ARG A 150 5.60 -19.63 3.08
N LEU A 151 6.06 -18.92 4.11
CA LEU A 151 6.52 -19.53 5.36
C LEU A 151 5.38 -20.21 6.14
N LEU A 152 4.14 -19.76 5.93
CA LEU A 152 2.92 -20.40 6.46
C LEU A 152 2.42 -21.58 5.59
N GLY A 153 3.15 -21.96 4.55
CA GLY A 153 2.79 -23.06 3.66
C GLY A 153 1.68 -22.72 2.64
N THR A 154 1.37 -21.44 2.46
CA THR A 154 0.32 -21.01 1.54
C THR A 154 0.84 -21.01 0.09
N ARG A 155 -0.03 -21.39 -0.85
CA ARG A 155 0.24 -21.21 -2.28
C ARG A 155 0.20 -19.71 -2.62
N ILE A 156 1.19 -19.25 -3.39
CA ILE A 156 1.36 -17.84 -3.71
C ILE A 156 1.05 -17.60 -5.19
N PRO A 157 0.11 -16.69 -5.52
CA PRO A 157 -0.15 -16.33 -6.91
C PRO A 157 1.01 -15.55 -7.51
N GLY A 158 1.22 -15.70 -8.81
CA GLY A 158 2.17 -14.89 -9.57
C GLY A 158 1.68 -13.45 -9.75
N CYS A 159 2.58 -12.48 -9.54
CA CYS A 159 2.29 -11.06 -9.73
C CYS A 159 2.82 -10.51 -11.05
N TYR A 160 4.02 -10.92 -11.46
CA TYR A 160 4.69 -10.45 -12.70
C TYR A 160 5.09 -11.60 -13.62
N GLY A 161 4.73 -12.78 -13.27
CA GLY A 161 4.96 -14.04 -13.97
C GLY A 161 4.46 -15.18 -13.10
N PRO A 162 4.46 -16.43 -13.58
CA PRO A 162 3.98 -17.55 -12.80
C PRO A 162 4.83 -17.77 -11.55
N SER A 163 4.19 -18.09 -10.45
CA SER A 163 4.87 -18.54 -9.25
C SER A 163 5.24 -20.02 -9.36
N ALA A 164 6.06 -20.54 -8.44
CA ALA A 164 6.38 -21.97 -8.37
C ALA A 164 5.14 -22.86 -8.07
N ASP A 165 4.03 -22.27 -7.61
CA ASP A 165 2.78 -22.99 -7.36
C ASP A 165 1.86 -23.06 -8.59
N GLU A 166 2.20 -22.37 -9.67
CA GLU A 166 1.44 -22.25 -10.91
C GLU A 166 2.13 -22.95 -12.10
N MET A 167 3.35 -23.48 -11.87
CA MET A 167 4.15 -24.22 -12.86
C MET A 167 3.96 -25.72 -12.70
#